data_8a1989d0b4129c8deeac4aeb4ff1ea93
#
_entry.id   8a1989d0b4129c8deeac4aeb4ff1ea93
#
_cell.length_a   1.000
_cell.length_b   1.000
_cell.length_c   1.000
_cell.angle_alpha   90.00
_cell.angle_beta   90.00
_cell.angle_gamma   90.00
#
_symmetry.space_group_name_H-M   'P 1'
#
loop_
_entity.id
_entity.type
_entity.pdbx_description
1 polymer ?
#
loop_
_entity_poly.entity_id
_entity_poly.type
_entity_poly.pdbx_seq_one_letter_code
_entity_poly.pdbx_strand_id
1 'polypeptide(L)'
;MDKLMQEAVQPFRARMFNRDNSKPKEKRILVLKTGIAGMQYYIENDEERKAIDEIIPGTELILYREPDNVHDELAVAVYLTENDKLGFITRFKNETIARLMDAGKKFVAVVDDPENDLEAAEIAEKERRRNRAGTENMAVPFSVYMIDD
;
A
#
# COMPACT_ATOMS: atom_id res chain seq x y z
N MET A 1 -0.63 31.14 9.65
CA MET A 1 -0.78 31.26 10.20
C MET A 1 -1.06 31.13 10.38
N ASP A 2 -0.51 30.88 10.13
CA ASP A 2 -0.48 30.88 10.62
C ASP A 2 -0.29 30.61 10.68
N LYS A 3 0.16 30.34 10.51
CA LYS A 3 0.34 30.21 10.90
C LYS A 3 0.18 29.74 11.24
N LEU A 4 0.47 29.53 11.02
CA LEU A 4 0.29 29.25 11.69
C LEU A 4 -0.06 28.82 11.72
N MET A 5 0.08 28.61 11.63
CA MET A 5 -0.16 28.36 12.05
C MET A 5 -0.15 28.01 11.85
N GLN A 6 0.14 27.69 11.61
CA GLN A 6 0.23 27.55 11.75
C GLN A 6 0.43 27.06 11.79
N GLU A 7 0.75 26.80 11.58
CA GLU A 7 1.04 26.46 11.93
C GLU A 7 0.74 25.65 12.30
N ALA A 8 0.73 25.75 12.27
CA ALA A 8 0.57 25.12 12.84
C ALA A 8 0.15 24.21 12.66
N VAL A 9 0.41 24.00 12.38
CA VAL A 9 0.21 23.32 12.34
C VAL A 9 0.37 22.55 11.85
N GLN A 10 0.73 22.10 11.60
CA GLN A 10 0.98 21.69 11.34
C GLN A 10 1.23 20.85 11.19
N PRO A 11 1.28 20.85 11.13
CA PRO A 11 1.59 20.27 10.90
C PRO A 11 1.48 19.82 10.18
N PHE A 12 1.75 19.46 9.72
CA PHE A 12 1.59 19.52 9.28
C PHE A 12 1.70 19.82 8.66
N ARG A 13 1.70 19.94 8.47
CA ARG A 13 1.89 20.56 8.09
C ARG A 13 2.45 20.85 7.93
N ALA A 14 2.65 20.76 7.75
CA ALA A 14 3.18 21.26 7.75
C ALA A 14 3.75 21.25 7.58
N ARG A 15 3.95 21.09 7.34
CA ARG A 15 4.45 21.28 7.31
C ARG A 15 4.73 21.43 6.87
N MET A 16 4.85 21.57 6.61
CA MET A 16 5.14 21.76 6.14
C MET A 16 5.19 22.18 5.62
N PHE A 17 5.25 22.44 5.47
CA PHE A 17 5.74 22.92 4.70
C PHE A 17 7.12 23.20 4.15
N ASN A 18 8.04 23.16 4.07
CA ASN A 18 9.45 23.09 3.67
C ASN A 18 9.66 22.42 2.36
N ARG A 19 8.85 22.78 1.51
CA ARG A 19 8.83 22.17 0.22
C ARG A 19 9.84 22.85 -0.67
N ASP A 20 10.76 22.08 -1.27
CA ASP A 20 11.65 22.59 -2.28
C ASP A 20 10.84 22.82 -3.56
N ASN A 21 10.47 24.06 -3.81
CA ASN A 21 9.65 24.42 -4.96
C ASN A 21 10.43 24.46 -6.27
N SER A 22 11.74 24.25 -6.21
CA SER A 22 12.56 24.25 -7.42
C SER A 22 12.44 22.94 -8.20
N LYS A 23 11.92 21.89 -7.56
CA LYS A 23 11.75 20.58 -8.21
C LYS A 23 10.30 20.37 -8.62
N PRO A 24 10.05 19.86 -9.84
CA PRO A 24 8.71 19.49 -10.22
C PRO A 24 8.15 18.46 -9.25
N LYS A 25 6.88 18.61 -8.91
CA LYS A 25 6.22 17.59 -8.12
C LYS A 25 6.06 16.33 -8.94
N GLU A 26 6.36 15.21 -8.33
CA GLU A 26 6.07 13.92 -8.91
C GLU A 26 4.57 13.77 -9.09
N LYS A 27 4.17 13.43 -10.29
CA LYS A 27 2.76 13.17 -10.57
C LYS A 27 2.45 11.72 -10.30
N ARG A 28 1.37 11.49 -9.58
CA ARG A 28 0.91 10.15 -9.24
C ARG A 28 -0.48 9.94 -9.80
N ILE A 29 -0.65 8.84 -10.51
CA ILE A 29 -1.94 8.48 -11.09
C ILE A 29 -2.45 7.28 -10.34
N LEU A 30 -3.61 7.41 -9.71
CA LEU A 30 -4.24 6.28 -9.01
C LEU A 30 -4.65 5.25 -10.04
N VAL A 31 -4.16 4.02 -9.89
CA VAL A 31 -4.44 2.92 -10.80
C VAL A 31 -5.35 1.89 -10.17
N LEU A 32 -5.16 1.60 -8.88
CA LEU A 32 -5.85 0.48 -8.23
C LEU A 32 -6.00 0.74 -6.75
N LYS A 33 -7.17 0.38 -6.20
CA LYS A 33 -7.38 0.27 -4.76
C LYS A 33 -7.75 -1.18 -4.46
N THR A 34 -7.05 -1.77 -3.50
CA THR A 34 -7.23 -3.20 -3.22
C THR A 34 -6.73 -3.51 -1.81
N GLY A 35 -6.83 -4.76 -1.40
CA GLY A 35 -6.24 -5.25 -0.15
C GLY A 35 -5.07 -6.16 -0.44
N ILE A 36 -4.23 -6.38 0.58
CA ILE A 36 -3.12 -7.32 0.47
C ILE A 36 -3.67 -8.73 0.57
N ALA A 37 -3.42 -9.54 -0.45
CA ALA A 37 -3.88 -10.92 -0.50
C ALA A 37 -2.83 -11.87 0.06
N GLY A 38 -3.27 -12.88 0.79
CA GLY A 38 -2.41 -13.98 1.23
C GLY A 38 -1.52 -13.69 2.42
N MET A 39 -1.74 -12.60 3.16
CA MET A 39 -0.88 -12.24 4.30
C MET A 39 -0.77 -13.38 5.31
N GLN A 40 -1.85 -14.09 5.55
CA GLN A 40 -1.88 -15.19 6.52
C GLN A 40 -0.91 -16.32 6.19
N TYR A 41 -0.44 -16.41 4.95
CA TYR A 41 0.51 -17.45 4.54
C TYR A 41 1.96 -17.02 4.68
N TYR A 42 2.22 -15.73 4.89
CA TYR A 42 3.57 -15.19 4.99
C TYR A 42 3.91 -14.68 6.39
N ILE A 43 2.90 -14.53 7.25
CA ILE A 43 3.07 -14.02 8.59
C ILE A 43 2.91 -15.21 9.53
N GLU A 44 4.02 -15.68 10.10
CA GLU A 44 4.04 -16.96 10.82
C GLU A 44 4.30 -16.83 12.32
N ASN A 45 4.79 -15.68 12.79
CA ASN A 45 5.14 -15.55 14.20
C ASN A 45 4.61 -14.25 14.79
N ASP A 46 4.70 -14.13 16.11
CA ASP A 46 4.15 -13.00 16.84
C ASP A 46 4.85 -11.69 16.53
N GLU A 47 6.15 -11.74 16.24
CA GLU A 47 6.89 -10.52 15.88
C GLU A 47 6.41 -9.95 14.56
N GLU A 48 6.17 -10.82 13.59
CA GLU A 48 5.65 -10.40 12.30
C GLU A 48 4.23 -9.85 12.43
N ARG A 49 3.42 -10.47 13.30
CA ARG A 49 2.07 -9.97 13.56
C ARG A 49 2.09 -8.59 14.19
N LYS A 50 3.03 -8.34 15.09
CA LYS A 50 3.18 -7.02 15.70
C LYS A 50 3.56 -5.97 14.65
N ALA A 51 4.43 -6.34 13.71
CA ALA A 51 4.82 -5.42 12.64
C ALA A 51 3.61 -5.02 11.81
N ILE A 52 2.69 -5.95 11.56
CA ILE A 52 1.46 -5.64 10.83
C ILE A 52 0.57 -4.70 11.62
N ASP A 53 0.46 -4.92 12.92
CA ASP A 53 -0.36 -4.07 13.78
C ASP A 53 0.16 -2.63 13.83
N GLU A 54 1.43 -2.43 13.49
CA GLU A 54 2.05 -1.11 13.43
C GLU A 54 1.87 -0.43 12.08
N ILE A 55 1.30 -1.11 11.08
CA ILE A 55 1.02 -0.51 9.79
C ILE A 55 -0.14 0.47 9.95
N ILE A 56 0.12 1.73 9.66
CA ILE A 56 -0.87 2.80 9.80
C ILE A 56 -1.18 3.40 8.43
N PRO A 57 -2.32 4.09 8.29
CA PRO A 57 -2.61 4.80 7.04
C PRO A 57 -1.47 5.73 6.64
N GLY A 58 -1.14 5.75 5.36
CA GLY A 58 -0.02 6.53 4.85
C GLY A 58 1.29 5.77 4.78
N THR A 59 1.37 4.59 5.38
CA THR A 59 2.56 3.74 5.26
C THR A 59 2.79 3.39 3.79
N GLU A 60 4.03 3.56 3.31
CA GLU A 60 4.37 3.17 1.95
C GLU A 60 4.76 1.70 1.92
N LEU A 61 4.27 1.03 0.90
CA LEU A 61 4.57 -0.38 0.65
C LEU A 61 5.39 -0.49 -0.62
N ILE A 62 6.15 -1.57 -0.74
CA ILE A 62 7.02 -1.81 -1.89
C ILE A 62 6.40 -2.93 -2.73
N LEU A 63 6.32 -2.70 -4.04
CA LEU A 63 5.80 -3.70 -4.97
C LEU A 63 6.95 -4.32 -5.75
N TYR A 64 6.97 -5.66 -5.80
CA TYR A 64 7.97 -6.41 -6.57
C TYR A 64 7.28 -7.34 -7.55
N ARG A 65 7.71 -7.27 -8.78
CA ARG A 65 7.23 -8.16 -9.84
C ARG A 65 7.88 -9.54 -9.67
N GLU A 66 7.07 -10.59 -9.71
CA GLU A 66 7.57 -11.98 -9.63
C GLU A 66 7.16 -12.76 -10.88
N PRO A 67 7.85 -12.56 -12.03
CA PRO A 67 7.48 -13.25 -13.27
C PRO A 67 7.71 -14.76 -13.20
N ASP A 68 8.55 -15.22 -12.29
CA ASP A 68 8.85 -16.63 -12.13
C ASP A 68 7.99 -17.32 -11.08
N ASN A 69 6.97 -16.62 -10.58
CA ASN A 69 6.06 -17.21 -9.59
C ASN A 69 5.35 -18.43 -10.19
N VAL A 70 5.45 -19.58 -9.50
CA VAL A 70 4.94 -20.83 -10.03
C VAL A 70 3.42 -20.90 -10.08
N HIS A 71 2.74 -20.05 -9.33
CA HIS A 71 1.27 -20.04 -9.27
C HIS A 71 0.65 -18.96 -10.15
N ASP A 72 1.42 -17.94 -10.51
CA ASP A 72 0.87 -16.78 -11.24
C ASP A 72 2.02 -15.99 -11.87
N GLU A 73 2.16 -16.08 -13.18
CA GLU A 73 3.22 -15.37 -13.90
C GLU A 73 3.02 -13.84 -13.87
N LEU A 74 1.82 -13.38 -13.50
CA LEU A 74 1.54 -11.95 -13.35
C LEU A 74 1.63 -11.50 -11.90
N ALA A 75 2.25 -12.28 -11.03
CA ALA A 75 2.30 -11.97 -9.60
C ALA A 75 3.04 -10.68 -9.32
N VAL A 76 2.46 -9.86 -8.44
CA VAL A 76 3.08 -8.65 -7.91
C VAL A 76 3.06 -8.77 -6.39
N ALA A 77 4.24 -8.91 -5.80
CA ALA A 77 4.39 -9.09 -4.36
C ALA A 77 4.36 -7.75 -3.65
N VAL A 78 3.83 -7.74 -2.44
CA VAL A 78 3.73 -6.54 -1.60
C VAL A 78 4.63 -6.74 -0.38
N TYR A 79 5.54 -5.81 -0.16
CA TYR A 79 6.50 -5.83 0.94
C TYR A 79 6.34 -4.58 1.81
N LEU A 80 6.58 -4.73 3.11
CA LEU A 80 6.65 -3.60 4.02
C LEU A 80 8.05 -2.97 3.98
N THR A 81 9.08 -3.80 4.03
CA THR A 81 10.47 -3.42 3.82
C THR A 81 11.06 -4.40 2.82
N GLU A 82 12.32 -4.19 2.42
CA GLU A 82 12.98 -5.07 1.46
C GLU A 82 12.97 -6.54 1.88
N ASN A 83 12.88 -6.81 3.18
CA ASN A 83 12.95 -8.16 3.71
C ASN A 83 11.64 -8.69 4.27
N ASP A 84 10.60 -7.86 4.31
CA ASP A 84 9.34 -8.23 4.97
C ASP A 84 8.22 -8.37 3.96
N LYS A 85 8.13 -9.54 3.34
CA LYS A 85 7.06 -9.84 2.41
C LYS A 85 5.74 -9.99 3.15
N LEU A 86 4.74 -9.24 2.72
CA LEU A 86 3.42 -9.28 3.33
C LEU A 86 2.44 -10.17 2.57
N GLY A 87 2.53 -10.18 1.26
CA GLY A 87 1.60 -10.92 0.43
C GLY A 87 1.67 -10.47 -1.02
N PHE A 88 0.51 -10.38 -1.65
CA PHE A 88 0.42 -10.06 -3.07
C PHE A 88 -0.74 -9.14 -3.38
N ILE A 89 -0.69 -8.48 -4.53
CA ILE A 89 -1.90 -7.95 -5.15
C ILE A 89 -2.70 -9.16 -5.63
N THR A 90 -4.01 -9.17 -5.38
CA THR A 90 -4.83 -10.31 -5.77
C THR A 90 -4.68 -10.60 -7.26
N ARG A 91 -4.64 -11.88 -7.61
CA ARG A 91 -4.50 -12.34 -9.00
C ARG A 91 -5.64 -11.85 -9.90
N PHE A 92 -6.75 -11.43 -9.31
CA PHE A 92 -7.88 -10.93 -10.07
C PHE A 92 -7.72 -9.47 -10.49
N LYS A 93 -6.71 -8.76 -9.96
CA LYS A 93 -6.52 -7.33 -10.21
C LYS A 93 -5.07 -6.96 -10.57
N ASN A 94 -4.18 -7.94 -10.72
CA ASN A 94 -2.75 -7.66 -10.86
C ASN A 94 -2.29 -7.45 -12.30
N GLU A 95 -3.08 -7.82 -13.29
CA GLU A 95 -2.61 -7.86 -14.68
C GLU A 95 -2.12 -6.51 -15.17
N THR A 96 -2.93 -5.46 -14.98
CA THR A 96 -2.56 -4.13 -15.46
C THR A 96 -1.26 -3.65 -14.81
N ILE A 97 -1.14 -3.83 -13.49
CA ILE A 97 0.06 -3.42 -12.75
C ILE A 97 1.27 -4.21 -13.25
N ALA A 98 1.12 -5.54 -13.36
CA ALA A 98 2.23 -6.40 -13.79
C ALA A 98 2.73 -6.01 -15.18
N ARG A 99 1.82 -5.80 -16.12
CA ARG A 99 2.20 -5.46 -17.49
C ARG A 99 2.85 -4.08 -17.57
N LEU A 100 2.36 -3.11 -16.80
CA LEU A 100 2.97 -1.79 -16.77
C LEU A 100 4.35 -1.83 -16.12
N MET A 101 4.52 -2.64 -15.06
CA MET A 101 5.85 -2.83 -14.46
C MET A 101 6.81 -3.45 -15.48
N ASP A 102 6.35 -4.46 -16.23
CA ASP A 102 7.17 -5.10 -17.24
C ASP A 102 7.55 -4.11 -18.36
N ALA A 103 6.73 -3.10 -18.58
CA ALA A 103 7.00 -2.04 -19.56
C ALA A 103 7.88 -0.93 -19.00
N GLY A 104 8.33 -1.05 -17.75
CA GLY A 104 9.24 -0.10 -17.14
C GLY A 104 8.60 1.00 -16.33
N LYS A 105 7.28 0.94 -16.11
CA LYS A 105 6.59 1.93 -15.29
C LYS A 105 6.88 1.69 -13.82
N LYS A 106 6.92 2.78 -13.06
CA LYS A 106 7.20 2.75 -11.62
C LYS A 106 5.94 3.03 -10.85
N PHE A 107 5.85 2.42 -9.66
CA PHE A 107 4.67 2.50 -8.82
C PHE A 107 5.03 2.80 -7.38
N VAL A 108 4.09 3.44 -6.69
CA VAL A 108 4.12 3.63 -5.25
C VAL A 108 2.81 3.07 -4.70
N ALA A 109 2.90 2.36 -3.59
CA ALA A 109 1.72 1.84 -2.90
C ALA A 109 1.64 2.47 -1.52
N VAL A 110 0.44 2.86 -1.11
CA VAL A 110 0.23 3.57 0.16
C VAL A 110 -0.98 2.97 0.87
N VAL A 111 -0.81 2.67 2.15
CA VAL A 111 -1.90 2.13 2.96
C VAL A 111 -2.99 3.17 3.14
N ASP A 112 -4.23 2.77 2.89
CA ASP A 112 -5.39 3.64 3.01
C ASP A 112 -5.98 3.59 4.42
N ASP A 113 -6.80 4.60 4.73
CA ASP A 113 -7.43 4.73 6.04
C ASP A 113 -8.90 4.28 5.95
N PRO A 114 -9.24 3.08 6.47
CA PRO A 114 -10.62 2.61 6.39
C PRO A 114 -11.60 3.40 7.26
N GLU A 115 -11.11 4.23 8.17
CA GLU A 115 -11.99 5.07 9.00
C GLU A 115 -12.44 6.33 8.27
N ASN A 116 -11.67 6.79 7.27
CA ASN A 116 -11.96 8.02 6.56
C ASN A 116 -12.17 7.84 5.05
N ASP A 117 -12.04 6.61 4.55
CA ASP A 117 -12.18 6.29 3.13
C ASP A 117 -13.15 5.12 3.02
N LEU A 118 -14.34 5.38 2.48
CA LEU A 118 -15.38 4.38 2.38
C LEU A 118 -14.96 3.18 1.52
N GLU A 119 -14.28 3.43 0.43
CA GLU A 119 -13.81 2.34 -0.43
C GLU A 119 -12.79 1.47 0.30
N ALA A 120 -11.89 2.10 1.05
CA ALA A 120 -10.92 1.36 1.87
C ALA A 120 -11.62 0.51 2.92
N ALA A 121 -12.69 1.05 3.53
CA ALA A 121 -13.48 0.31 4.52
C ALA A 121 -14.12 -0.93 3.89
N GLU A 122 -14.64 -0.80 2.69
CA GLU A 122 -15.25 -1.93 1.98
C GLU A 122 -14.23 -2.99 1.61
N ILE A 123 -13.05 -2.55 1.16
CA ILE A 123 -11.96 -3.47 0.82
C ILE A 123 -11.51 -4.22 2.07
N ALA A 124 -11.31 -3.51 3.19
CA ALA A 124 -10.89 -4.14 4.44
C ALA A 124 -11.91 -5.16 4.90
N GLU A 125 -13.20 -4.87 4.76
CA GLU A 125 -14.25 -5.81 5.17
C GLU A 125 -14.23 -7.08 4.32
N LYS A 126 -14.02 -6.94 3.01
CA LYS A 126 -13.92 -8.11 2.14
C LYS A 126 -12.71 -8.97 2.49
N GLU A 127 -11.58 -8.34 2.82
CA GLU A 127 -10.39 -9.09 3.20
C GLU A 127 -10.60 -9.81 4.53
N ARG A 128 -11.26 -9.18 5.49
CA ARG A 128 -11.56 -9.83 6.77
C ARG A 128 -12.42 -11.07 6.57
N ARG A 129 -13.38 -11.03 5.65
CA ARG A 129 -14.24 -12.19 5.37
C ARG A 129 -13.51 -13.33 4.70
N ARG A 130 -12.48 -13.02 3.90
CA ARG A 130 -11.68 -14.06 3.22
C ARG A 130 -10.65 -14.68 4.13
N ASN A 131 -10.20 -13.94 5.15
CA ASN A 131 -9.15 -14.41 6.03
C ASN A 131 -9.65 -15.50 6.94
N ARG A 132 -8.72 -16.39 7.34
CA ARG A 132 -9.04 -17.44 8.30
C ARG A 132 -9.42 -16.81 9.63
N ALA A 133 -10.23 -17.56 10.41
CA ALA A 133 -10.54 -17.14 11.77
C ALA A 133 -9.26 -16.89 12.54
N GLY A 134 -9.19 -15.79 13.26
CA GLY A 134 -8.02 -15.39 14.02
C GLY A 134 -7.03 -14.53 13.25
N THR A 135 -7.26 -14.31 11.95
CA THR A 135 -6.39 -13.45 11.14
C THR A 135 -7.13 -12.27 10.53
N GLU A 136 -8.28 -11.94 11.10
CA GLU A 136 -9.13 -10.87 10.57
C GLU A 136 -8.43 -9.50 10.60
N ASN A 137 -7.52 -9.30 11.55
CA ASN A 137 -6.77 -8.06 11.65
C ASN A 137 -5.72 -7.88 10.54
N MET A 138 -5.53 -8.90 9.70
CA MET A 138 -4.60 -8.82 8.58
C MET A 138 -5.21 -8.23 7.32
N ALA A 139 -6.31 -7.50 7.45
CA ALA A 139 -6.95 -6.82 6.33
C ALA A 139 -6.33 -5.44 6.17
N VAL A 140 -5.52 -5.25 5.13
CA VAL A 140 -4.82 -3.98 4.89
C VAL A 140 -5.21 -3.44 3.52
N PRO A 141 -6.07 -2.41 3.47
CA PRO A 141 -6.41 -1.78 2.20
C PRO A 141 -5.32 -0.81 1.79
N PHE A 142 -5.03 -0.75 0.50
CA PHE A 142 -4.01 0.16 0.00
C PHE A 142 -4.32 0.62 -1.42
N SER A 143 -3.69 1.72 -1.80
CA SER A 143 -3.83 2.30 -3.14
C SER A 143 -2.50 2.19 -3.88
N VAL A 144 -2.58 1.89 -5.16
CA VAL A 144 -1.41 1.79 -6.04
C VAL A 144 -1.45 2.98 -7.01
N TYR A 145 -0.37 3.73 -7.03
CA TYR A 145 -0.20 4.89 -7.90
C TYR A 145 0.92 4.63 -8.89
N MET A 146 0.66 4.92 -10.15
CA MET A 146 1.72 4.94 -11.16
C MET A 146 2.39 6.31 -11.13
N ILE A 147 3.71 6.33 -11.19
CA ILE A 147 4.46 7.57 -11.23
C ILE A 147 4.59 8.00 -12.68
N ASP A 148 4.12 9.20 -12.95
CA ASP A 148 4.17 9.81 -14.28
C ASP A 148 5.28 10.85 -14.27
N ASP A 149 6.44 10.48 -14.84
CA ASP A 149 7.58 11.40 -14.96
C ASP A 149 7.72 11.98 -16.35
#